data_34a13e44cfbf1f67f15c9276aa31eba7
#
_entry.id   34a13e44cfbf1f67f15c9276aa31eba7
#
_cell.length_a   1.000
_cell.length_b   1.000
_cell.length_c   1.000
_cell.angle_alpha   90.00
_cell.angle_beta   90.00
_cell.angle_gamma   90.00
#
_symmetry.space_group_name_H-M   'P 1'
#
loop_
_entity.id
_entity.type
_entity.pdbx_description
1 polymer ?
#
loop_
_entity_poly.entity_id
_entity_poly.type
_entity_poly.pdbx_seq_one_letter_code
_entity_poly.pdbx_strand_id
1 'polypeptide(L)'
;MTHYFNIAEHDISVAFEDTTPIDGALIQSLEPFRVESKPKDLLLQLTVTNDLEPFSPEDTELIRDIDTGNGMTLVDVLPTGGYQFHIRNLQGKLCCLLHTNKDFSLCRCKLEGNYNMRNFGLNNALMLTYAFAGSFRQTLLIHASLVRHENRGYAFTAKSGTGKSTHVSLWLRYIPNCDLMNDDNPIVRVIDGKPYIYGSPWSGKTPCYRNVKAELGAISRIDRAKVNSVERLRPIEAFASLLPSCSTMKWDKEVFNNTCDTITKIIETTGIYTIHCLPNKDAALLCQQTIAK
;
A
#
# COMPACT_ATOMS: atom_id res chain seq x y z
N MET A 1 -5.29 -17.12 18.54
CA MET A 1 -6.30 -16.03 18.68
C MET A 1 -6.51 -15.36 17.34
N THR A 2 -7.75 -15.05 16.92
CA THR A 2 -8.04 -14.42 15.62
C THR A 2 -8.56 -13.00 15.80
N HIS A 3 -8.02 -12.07 15.04
CA HIS A 3 -8.40 -10.66 15.01
C HIS A 3 -8.95 -10.31 13.63
N TYR A 4 -9.97 -9.45 13.59
CA TYR A 4 -10.62 -9.02 12.35
C TYR A 4 -10.47 -7.52 12.18
N PHE A 5 -10.27 -7.08 10.93
CA PHE A 5 -10.06 -5.67 10.59
C PHE A 5 -10.81 -5.35 9.30
N ASN A 6 -11.35 -4.13 9.22
CA ASN A 6 -11.94 -3.58 8.01
C ASN A 6 -11.03 -2.47 7.48
N ILE A 7 -10.34 -2.73 6.37
CA ILE A 7 -9.38 -1.82 5.75
C ILE A 7 -9.90 -1.44 4.38
N ALA A 8 -10.18 -0.17 4.16
CA ALA A 8 -10.77 0.33 2.92
C ALA A 8 -12.00 -0.48 2.48
N GLU A 9 -12.90 -0.78 3.42
CA GLU A 9 -14.13 -1.59 3.21
C GLU A 9 -13.85 -3.03 2.73
N HIS A 10 -12.66 -3.56 2.96
CA HIS A 10 -12.33 -4.98 2.85
C HIS A 10 -12.07 -5.55 4.22
N ASP A 11 -12.71 -6.66 4.51
CA ASP A 11 -12.49 -7.39 5.75
C ASP A 11 -11.30 -8.33 5.60
N ILE A 12 -10.45 -8.35 6.61
CA ILE A 12 -9.31 -9.28 6.71
C ILE A 12 -9.27 -9.92 8.08
N SER A 13 -8.58 -11.05 8.20
CA SER A 13 -8.26 -11.67 9.49
C SER A 13 -6.77 -11.90 9.67
N VAL A 14 -6.30 -11.70 10.90
CA VAL A 14 -4.96 -12.09 11.35
C VAL A 14 -5.13 -13.03 12.54
N ALA A 15 -4.68 -14.26 12.38
CA ALA A 15 -4.74 -15.30 13.41
C ALA A 15 -3.34 -15.61 13.91
N PHE A 16 -3.19 -15.78 15.23
CA PHE A 16 -1.97 -16.30 15.85
C PHE A 16 -2.31 -17.70 16.41
N GLU A 17 -1.67 -18.74 15.87
CA GLU A 17 -1.86 -20.12 16.33
C GLU A 17 -1.20 -20.32 17.70
N ASP A 18 0.06 -19.86 17.81
CA ASP A 18 0.82 -19.90 19.06
C ASP A 18 0.84 -18.49 19.66
N THR A 19 -0.08 -18.21 20.59
CA THR A 19 -0.18 -16.89 21.21
C THR A 19 1.03 -16.56 22.08
N THR A 20 1.62 -15.40 21.85
CA THR A 20 2.69 -14.84 22.67
C THR A 20 2.29 -13.49 23.24
N PRO A 21 2.90 -13.02 24.37
CA PRO A 21 2.57 -11.72 24.94
C PRO A 21 2.79 -10.51 24.02
N ILE A 22 3.60 -10.68 22.96
CA ILE A 22 3.94 -9.59 22.02
C ILE A 22 3.02 -9.50 20.80
N ASP A 23 2.12 -10.48 20.59
CA ASP A 23 1.30 -10.53 19.36
C ASP A 23 0.40 -9.31 19.19
N GLY A 24 -0.20 -8.82 20.28
CA GLY A 24 -0.98 -7.58 20.27
C GLY A 24 -0.16 -6.35 19.84
N ALA A 25 1.12 -6.28 20.23
CA ALA A 25 2.00 -5.19 19.82
C ALA A 25 2.37 -5.23 18.33
N LEU A 26 2.40 -6.43 17.72
CA LEU A 26 2.70 -6.60 16.29
C LEU A 26 1.59 -6.07 15.37
N ILE A 27 0.35 -5.96 15.86
CA ILE A 27 -0.81 -5.51 15.09
C ILE A 27 -1.33 -4.13 15.53
N GLN A 28 -0.54 -3.36 16.27
CA GLN A 28 -0.95 -2.06 16.81
C GLN A 28 -1.36 -1.05 15.74
N SER A 29 -0.72 -1.05 14.57
CA SER A 29 -1.09 -0.18 13.45
C SER A 29 -2.47 -0.51 12.85
N LEU A 30 -2.96 -1.72 13.08
CA LEU A 30 -4.26 -2.21 12.62
C LEU A 30 -5.41 -1.84 13.59
N GLU A 31 -5.11 -1.42 14.83
CA GLU A 31 -6.14 -1.16 15.84
C GLU A 31 -7.23 -0.17 15.39
N PRO A 32 -6.95 0.94 14.67
CA PRO A 32 -8.00 1.82 14.17
C PRO A 32 -8.96 1.17 13.16
N PHE A 33 -8.62 0.00 12.64
CA PHE A 33 -9.37 -0.75 11.63
C PHE A 33 -10.08 -1.98 12.23
N ARG A 34 -9.95 -2.23 13.53
CA ARG A 34 -10.50 -3.42 14.21
C ARG A 34 -12.01 -3.49 14.11
N VAL A 35 -12.53 -4.69 13.89
CA VAL A 35 -13.95 -5.04 14.00
C VAL A 35 -14.13 -6.17 15.01
N GLU A 36 -15.24 -6.12 15.78
CA GLU A 36 -15.46 -7.04 16.89
C GLU A 36 -16.03 -8.40 16.45
N SER A 37 -16.79 -8.40 15.36
CA SER A 37 -17.46 -9.61 14.87
C SER A 37 -16.74 -10.21 13.68
N LYS A 38 -16.80 -11.55 13.56
CA LYS A 38 -16.27 -12.26 12.39
C LYS A 38 -17.06 -11.85 11.14
N PRO A 39 -16.40 -11.26 10.11
CA PRO A 39 -17.04 -10.91 8.85
C PRO A 39 -17.44 -12.17 8.06
N LYS A 40 -18.39 -11.99 7.13
CA LYS A 40 -18.89 -13.08 6.25
C LYS A 40 -17.96 -13.34 5.06
N ASP A 41 -17.39 -12.28 4.49
CA ASP A 41 -16.49 -12.33 3.33
C ASP A 41 -15.15 -11.70 3.73
N LEU A 42 -14.07 -12.45 3.59
CA LEU A 42 -12.72 -12.00 3.90
C LEU A 42 -11.92 -11.89 2.60
N LEU A 43 -11.36 -10.72 2.35
CA LEU A 43 -10.41 -10.52 1.27
C LEU A 43 -9.14 -11.35 1.51
N LEU A 44 -8.69 -11.42 2.77
CA LEU A 44 -7.42 -12.01 3.17
C LEU A 44 -7.55 -12.65 4.55
N GLN A 45 -7.02 -13.85 4.68
CA GLN A 45 -6.84 -14.55 5.95
C GLN A 45 -5.34 -14.86 6.11
N LEU A 46 -4.69 -14.22 7.06
CA LEU A 46 -3.30 -14.49 7.39
C LEU A 46 -3.21 -15.22 8.74
N THR A 47 -2.53 -16.36 8.74
CA THR A 47 -2.23 -17.12 9.95
C THR A 47 -0.74 -17.04 10.27
N VAL A 48 -0.41 -16.52 11.44
CA VAL A 48 0.94 -16.56 12.02
C VAL A 48 1.10 -17.86 12.78
N THR A 49 2.11 -18.66 12.41
CA THR A 49 2.38 -19.97 12.99
C THR A 49 3.89 -20.20 13.11
N ASN A 50 4.29 -21.02 14.07
CA ASN A 50 5.67 -21.50 14.16
C ASN A 50 5.89 -22.79 13.35
N ASP A 51 4.80 -23.46 12.95
CA ASP A 51 4.81 -24.69 12.15
C ASP A 51 4.71 -24.35 10.65
N LEU A 52 5.74 -23.70 10.13
CA LEU A 52 5.88 -23.40 8.69
C LEU A 52 7.34 -23.55 8.31
N GLU A 53 7.61 -24.44 7.36
CA GLU A 53 8.96 -24.68 6.84
C GLU A 53 9.02 -24.27 5.35
N PRO A 54 10.18 -23.78 4.88
CA PRO A 54 10.33 -23.43 3.48
C PRO A 54 10.23 -24.67 2.59
N PHE A 55 9.63 -24.53 1.44
CA PHE A 55 9.73 -25.55 0.39
C PHE A 55 11.18 -25.67 -0.08
N SER A 56 11.58 -26.87 -0.49
CA SER A 56 12.91 -27.12 -1.05
C SER A 56 13.11 -26.30 -2.34
N PRO A 57 14.30 -25.75 -2.60
CA PRO A 57 14.62 -25.12 -3.88
C PRO A 57 14.42 -26.06 -5.10
N GLU A 58 14.43 -27.37 -4.89
CA GLU A 58 14.17 -28.36 -5.95
C GLU A 58 12.66 -28.44 -6.30
N ASP A 59 11.79 -28.06 -5.36
CA ASP A 59 10.33 -28.10 -5.49
C ASP A 59 9.73 -26.74 -5.89
N THR A 60 10.55 -25.69 -6.01
CA THR A 60 10.11 -24.32 -6.28
C THR A 60 10.84 -23.74 -7.46
N GLU A 61 10.22 -22.75 -8.12
CA GLU A 61 10.86 -21.94 -9.13
C GLU A 61 11.08 -20.53 -8.59
N LEU A 62 12.34 -20.12 -8.42
CA LEU A 62 12.69 -18.75 -8.05
C LEU A 62 12.31 -17.80 -9.18
N ILE A 63 11.33 -16.94 -8.94
CA ILE A 63 10.88 -15.97 -9.94
C ILE A 63 11.63 -14.66 -9.80
N ARG A 64 11.79 -14.15 -8.58
CA ARG A 64 12.25 -12.79 -8.37
C ARG A 64 12.98 -12.59 -7.05
N ASP A 65 13.95 -11.69 -7.15
CA ASP A 65 14.61 -11.01 -6.06
C ASP A 65 14.22 -9.54 -6.14
N ILE A 66 13.57 -9.01 -5.09
CA ILE A 66 13.01 -7.66 -5.07
C ILE A 66 13.69 -6.87 -3.96
N ASP A 67 14.44 -5.83 -4.36
CA ASP A 67 14.85 -4.78 -3.43
C ASP A 67 13.65 -3.85 -3.18
N THR A 68 13.15 -3.85 -1.95
CA THR A 68 12.03 -3.00 -1.52
C THR A 68 12.48 -1.63 -1.01
N GLY A 69 13.79 -1.34 -1.03
CA GLY A 69 14.38 -0.13 -0.44
C GLY A 69 14.48 -0.17 1.10
N ASN A 70 13.71 -1.05 1.76
CA ASN A 70 13.73 -1.29 3.20
C ASN A 70 14.18 -2.71 3.56
N GLY A 71 14.54 -3.51 2.55
CA GLY A 71 14.96 -4.90 2.66
C GLY A 71 14.81 -5.62 1.33
N MET A 72 15.03 -6.92 1.36
CA MET A 72 15.00 -7.77 0.18
C MET A 72 13.93 -8.86 0.34
N THR A 73 13.17 -9.12 -0.71
CA THR A 73 12.18 -10.19 -0.73
C THR A 73 12.45 -11.13 -1.89
N LEU A 74 12.73 -12.40 -1.57
CA LEU A 74 12.80 -13.48 -2.57
C LEU A 74 11.39 -14.05 -2.77
N VAL A 75 11.04 -14.36 -4.00
CA VAL A 75 9.72 -14.90 -4.35
C VAL A 75 9.87 -16.15 -5.20
N ASP A 76 9.31 -17.24 -4.72
CA ASP A 76 9.25 -18.52 -5.41
C ASP A 76 7.80 -18.89 -5.76
N VAL A 77 7.59 -19.56 -6.88
CA VAL A 77 6.31 -20.23 -7.19
C VAL A 77 6.29 -21.58 -6.50
N LEU A 78 5.18 -21.88 -5.84
CA LEU A 78 4.93 -23.15 -5.21
C LEU A 78 4.32 -24.17 -6.18
N PRO A 79 4.53 -25.48 -5.98
CA PRO A 79 3.89 -26.53 -6.80
C PRO A 79 2.35 -26.44 -6.79
N THR A 80 1.79 -25.84 -5.76
CA THR A 80 0.33 -25.60 -5.61
C THR A 80 -0.19 -24.43 -6.43
N GLY A 81 0.68 -23.70 -7.12
CA GLY A 81 0.35 -22.49 -7.88
C GLY A 81 0.28 -21.20 -7.06
N GLY A 82 0.54 -21.27 -5.76
CA GLY A 82 0.73 -20.10 -4.88
C GLY A 82 2.18 -19.65 -4.84
N TYR A 83 2.52 -18.86 -3.82
CA TYR A 83 3.82 -18.23 -3.71
C TYR A 83 4.45 -18.44 -2.33
N GLN A 84 5.78 -18.52 -2.30
CA GLN A 84 6.61 -18.43 -1.12
C GLN A 84 7.40 -17.12 -1.15
N PHE A 85 7.38 -16.37 -0.05
CA PHE A 85 8.15 -15.13 0.09
C PHE A 85 9.11 -15.26 1.28
N HIS A 86 10.37 -14.94 1.04
CA HIS A 86 11.37 -14.76 2.09
C HIS A 86 11.61 -13.28 2.30
N ILE A 87 10.95 -12.68 3.29
CA ILE A 87 11.05 -11.24 3.59
C ILE A 87 12.24 -11.01 4.52
N ARG A 88 13.25 -10.29 4.03
CA ARG A 88 14.51 -10.00 4.71
C ARG A 88 14.66 -8.50 4.96
N ASN A 89 15.28 -8.14 6.08
CA ASN A 89 15.62 -6.74 6.38
C ASN A 89 16.87 -6.28 5.62
N LEU A 90 17.27 -5.00 5.82
CA LEU A 90 18.46 -4.40 5.20
C LEU A 90 19.78 -5.13 5.55
N GLN A 91 19.83 -5.89 6.66
CA GLN A 91 20.98 -6.71 7.03
C GLN A 91 20.90 -8.12 6.42
N GLY A 92 19.96 -8.39 5.53
CA GLY A 92 19.76 -9.69 4.89
C GLY A 92 19.18 -10.78 5.80
N LYS A 93 18.79 -10.45 7.04
CA LYS A 93 18.21 -11.41 7.99
C LYS A 93 16.76 -11.70 7.65
N LEU A 94 16.37 -12.98 7.64
CA LEU A 94 14.98 -13.40 7.47
C LEU A 94 14.11 -12.87 8.62
N CYS A 95 13.03 -12.19 8.27
CA CYS A 95 12.05 -11.63 9.21
C CYS A 95 10.72 -12.34 9.12
N CYS A 96 10.38 -12.85 7.91
CA CYS A 96 9.15 -13.59 7.68
C CYS A 96 9.34 -14.58 6.52
N LEU A 97 8.94 -15.81 6.74
CA LEU A 97 8.61 -16.77 5.69
C LEU A 97 7.11 -16.71 5.49
N LEU A 98 6.64 -16.48 4.27
CA LEU A 98 5.23 -16.34 3.94
C LEU A 98 4.86 -17.29 2.80
N HIS A 99 3.81 -18.10 2.99
CA HIS A 99 3.19 -18.91 1.96
C HIS A 99 1.80 -18.36 1.64
N THR A 100 1.44 -18.35 0.37
CA THR A 100 0.13 -17.89 -0.10
C THR A 100 -0.48 -18.91 -1.05
N ASN A 101 -1.81 -18.90 -1.16
CA ASN A 101 -2.47 -19.47 -2.31
C ASN A 101 -2.37 -18.52 -3.51
N LYS A 102 -2.90 -18.93 -4.67
CA LYS A 102 -2.75 -18.21 -5.94
C LYS A 102 -3.36 -16.80 -5.93
N ASP A 103 -4.51 -16.61 -5.26
CA ASP A 103 -5.24 -15.33 -5.19
C ASP A 103 -4.97 -14.52 -3.92
N PHE A 104 -4.01 -14.95 -3.09
CA PHE A 104 -3.59 -14.31 -1.85
C PHE A 104 -4.67 -14.22 -0.77
N SER A 105 -5.79 -14.91 -0.93
CA SER A 105 -6.87 -14.92 0.05
C SER A 105 -6.55 -15.75 1.30
N LEU A 106 -5.69 -16.77 1.16
CA LEU A 106 -5.24 -17.63 2.25
C LEU A 106 -3.71 -17.57 2.35
N CYS A 107 -3.23 -17.13 3.51
CA CYS A 107 -1.81 -16.93 3.78
C CYS A 107 -1.41 -17.52 5.12
N ARG A 108 -0.21 -18.12 5.20
CA ARG A 108 0.43 -18.54 6.43
C ARG A 108 1.82 -17.94 6.50
N CYS A 109 2.22 -17.46 7.68
CA CYS A 109 3.57 -16.94 7.85
C CYS A 109 4.21 -17.37 9.16
N LYS A 110 5.54 -17.52 9.12
CA LYS A 110 6.41 -17.70 10.27
C LYS A 110 7.25 -16.45 10.45
N LEU A 111 7.21 -15.87 11.64
CA LEU A 111 7.93 -14.64 11.98
C LEU A 111 9.23 -15.00 12.70
N GLU A 112 10.33 -14.41 12.25
CA GLU A 112 11.66 -14.70 12.75
C GLU A 112 12.30 -13.51 13.49
N GLY A 113 13.16 -13.83 14.45
CA GLY A 113 14.02 -12.88 15.15
C GLY A 113 13.33 -12.13 16.29
N ASN A 114 13.87 -10.95 16.61
CA ASN A 114 13.38 -10.10 17.69
C ASN A 114 12.09 -9.33 17.29
N TYR A 115 11.53 -8.58 18.25
CA TYR A 115 10.29 -7.80 18.02
C TYR A 115 10.33 -6.94 16.75
N ASN A 116 11.40 -6.19 16.53
CA ASN A 116 11.50 -5.31 15.35
C ASN A 116 11.53 -6.10 14.05
N MET A 117 12.19 -7.24 14.01
CA MET A 117 12.22 -8.13 12.84
C MET A 117 10.85 -8.76 12.59
N ARG A 118 10.19 -9.25 13.64
CA ARG A 118 8.83 -9.83 13.56
C ARG A 118 7.81 -8.79 13.13
N ASN A 119 7.87 -7.57 13.67
CA ASN A 119 7.01 -6.46 13.28
C ASN A 119 7.23 -6.06 11.82
N PHE A 120 8.47 -5.93 11.39
CA PHE A 120 8.82 -5.68 9.99
C PHE A 120 8.29 -6.79 9.08
N GLY A 121 8.52 -8.05 9.44
CA GLY A 121 8.08 -9.22 8.68
C GLY A 121 6.56 -9.27 8.52
N LEU A 122 5.80 -9.14 9.61
CA LEU A 122 4.33 -9.19 9.59
C LEU A 122 3.73 -8.03 8.81
N ASN A 123 4.21 -6.79 9.02
CA ASN A 123 3.71 -5.62 8.31
C ASN A 123 3.93 -5.74 6.80
N ASN A 124 5.11 -6.20 6.35
CA ASN A 124 5.38 -6.41 4.93
C ASN A 124 4.55 -7.57 4.36
N ALA A 125 4.41 -8.68 5.07
CA ALA A 125 3.56 -9.81 4.66
C ALA A 125 2.10 -9.35 4.44
N LEU A 126 1.52 -8.64 5.40
CA LEU A 126 0.17 -8.09 5.30
C LEU A 126 0.03 -7.08 4.16
N MET A 127 0.99 -6.16 4.03
CA MET A 127 0.97 -5.14 2.99
C MET A 127 1.00 -5.74 1.59
N LEU A 128 1.89 -6.69 1.35
CA LEU A 128 2.03 -7.36 0.05
C LEU A 128 0.80 -8.19 -0.30
N THR A 129 0.36 -9.05 0.63
CA THR A 129 -0.80 -9.92 0.39
C THR A 129 -2.10 -9.12 0.23
N TYR A 130 -2.29 -8.05 1.00
CA TYR A 130 -3.42 -7.14 0.83
C TYR A 130 -3.43 -6.46 -0.54
N ALA A 131 -2.26 -5.96 -0.99
CA ALA A 131 -2.15 -5.32 -2.30
C ALA A 131 -2.48 -6.30 -3.45
N PHE A 132 -1.99 -7.54 -3.35
CA PHE A 132 -2.18 -8.53 -4.40
C PHE A 132 -3.59 -9.11 -4.40
N ALA A 133 -4.14 -9.50 -3.23
CA ALA A 133 -5.54 -9.92 -3.11
C ALA A 133 -6.50 -8.78 -3.52
N GLY A 134 -6.20 -7.54 -3.13
CA GLY A 134 -6.98 -6.36 -3.48
C GLY A 134 -7.08 -6.11 -4.98
N SER A 135 -6.08 -6.52 -5.78
CA SER A 135 -6.11 -6.35 -7.23
C SER A 135 -7.32 -7.04 -7.87
N PHE A 136 -7.76 -8.18 -7.33
CA PHE A 136 -8.97 -8.90 -7.77
C PHE A 136 -10.29 -8.18 -7.42
N ARG A 137 -10.22 -7.13 -6.60
CA ARG A 137 -11.36 -6.33 -6.12
C ARG A 137 -11.23 -4.85 -6.49
N GLN A 138 -10.55 -4.53 -7.60
CA GLN A 138 -10.31 -3.17 -8.10
C GLN A 138 -9.73 -2.23 -7.02
N THR A 139 -8.75 -2.75 -6.28
CA THR A 139 -8.11 -2.07 -5.16
C THR A 139 -6.60 -2.01 -5.40
N LEU A 140 -6.03 -0.82 -5.23
CA LEU A 140 -4.60 -0.56 -5.38
C LEU A 140 -4.02 -0.02 -4.08
N LEU A 141 -2.89 -0.53 -3.68
CA LEU A 141 -2.02 0.09 -2.70
C LEU A 141 -1.00 0.94 -3.44
N ILE A 142 -0.92 2.24 -3.15
CA ILE A 142 -0.04 3.17 -3.86
C ILE A 142 0.99 3.80 -2.92
N HIS A 143 2.23 3.93 -3.38
CA HIS A 143 3.27 4.64 -2.63
C HIS A 143 3.11 6.15 -2.78
N ALA A 144 2.37 6.77 -1.86
CA ALA A 144 2.01 8.18 -1.87
C ALA A 144 1.81 8.73 -0.46
N SER A 145 1.96 10.04 -0.30
CA SER A 145 1.44 10.76 0.87
C SER A 145 0.08 11.37 0.50
N LEU A 146 -0.90 11.26 1.40
CA LEU A 146 -2.30 11.58 1.13
C LEU A 146 -2.83 12.63 2.10
N VAL A 147 -3.38 13.70 1.56
CA VAL A 147 -4.15 14.69 2.31
C VAL A 147 -5.62 14.69 1.89
N ARG A 148 -6.48 15.11 2.80
CA ARG A 148 -7.88 15.41 2.53
C ARG A 148 -8.12 16.91 2.61
N HIS A 149 -8.82 17.45 1.62
CA HIS A 149 -9.30 18.82 1.57
C HIS A 149 -10.73 18.82 1.04
N GLU A 150 -11.66 19.43 1.75
CA GLU A 150 -13.08 19.52 1.38
C GLU A 150 -13.71 18.16 0.98
N ASN A 151 -13.47 17.13 1.81
CA ASN A 151 -13.93 15.75 1.62
C ASN A 151 -13.38 15.00 0.41
N ARG A 152 -12.41 15.57 -0.32
CA ARG A 152 -11.70 14.90 -1.41
C ARG A 152 -10.26 14.60 -1.02
N GLY A 153 -9.76 13.44 -1.46
CA GLY A 153 -8.39 13.01 -1.21
C GLY A 153 -7.45 13.38 -2.35
N TYR A 154 -6.28 13.91 -2.00
CA TYR A 154 -5.23 14.30 -2.95
C TYR A 154 -3.96 13.56 -2.62
N ALA A 155 -3.55 12.66 -3.51
CA ALA A 155 -2.37 11.81 -3.32
C ALA A 155 -1.16 12.37 -4.06
N PHE A 156 -0.02 12.38 -3.38
CA PHE A 156 1.25 12.85 -3.92
C PHE A 156 2.24 11.71 -4.01
N THR A 157 2.67 11.38 -5.22
CA THR A 157 3.70 10.40 -5.52
C THR A 157 5.03 11.09 -5.84
N ALA A 158 6.14 10.42 -5.61
CA ALA A 158 7.47 10.88 -6.01
C ALA A 158 8.51 9.77 -5.86
N LYS A 159 9.65 9.90 -6.51
CA LYS A 159 10.83 9.10 -6.14
C LYS A 159 11.22 9.37 -4.68
N SER A 160 11.76 8.36 -4.00
CA SER A 160 12.21 8.52 -2.62
C SER A 160 13.12 9.75 -2.47
N GLY A 161 12.91 10.54 -1.41
CA GLY A 161 13.70 11.75 -1.14
C GLY A 161 13.40 12.96 -2.03
N THR A 162 12.43 12.92 -2.97
CA THR A 162 12.11 14.05 -3.86
C THR A 162 11.36 15.17 -3.14
N GLY A 163 10.57 14.87 -2.08
CA GLY A 163 9.88 15.90 -1.31
C GLY A 163 8.39 15.70 -1.10
N LYS A 164 7.85 14.46 -1.19
CA LYS A 164 6.43 14.14 -0.89
C LYS A 164 5.97 14.75 0.44
N SER A 165 6.63 14.36 1.54
CA SER A 165 6.26 14.83 2.89
C SER A 165 6.43 16.34 3.04
N THR A 166 7.40 16.95 2.33
CA THR A 166 7.55 18.42 2.31
C THR A 166 6.35 19.07 1.67
N HIS A 167 5.91 18.61 0.50
CA HIS A 167 4.75 19.18 -0.21
C HIS A 167 3.45 18.98 0.60
N VAL A 168 3.26 17.81 1.19
CA VAL A 168 2.14 17.54 2.10
C VAL A 168 2.16 18.47 3.31
N SER A 169 3.31 18.70 3.96
CA SER A 169 3.39 19.64 5.08
C SER A 169 3.08 21.08 4.68
N LEU A 170 3.38 21.48 3.44
CA LEU A 170 2.96 22.79 2.91
C LEU A 170 1.43 22.86 2.72
N TRP A 171 0.81 21.78 2.23
CA TRP A 171 -0.66 21.72 2.15
C TRP A 171 -1.30 21.85 3.53
N LEU A 172 -0.87 21.05 4.50
CA LEU A 172 -1.38 21.09 5.87
C LEU A 172 -1.20 22.46 6.54
N ARG A 173 -0.15 23.18 6.16
CA ARG A 173 0.16 24.49 6.73
C ARG A 173 -0.59 25.66 6.09
N TYR A 174 -0.83 25.60 4.79
CA TYR A 174 -1.29 26.77 4.01
C TYR A 174 -2.66 26.60 3.35
N ILE A 175 -3.19 25.38 3.27
CA ILE A 175 -4.51 25.12 2.72
C ILE A 175 -5.50 24.93 3.87
N PRO A 176 -6.53 25.78 4.01
CA PRO A 176 -7.55 25.63 5.04
C PRO A 176 -8.29 24.27 4.91
N ASN A 177 -8.80 23.75 6.01
CA ASN A 177 -9.59 22.50 6.06
C ASN A 177 -8.87 21.31 5.40
N CYS A 178 -7.54 21.26 5.55
CA CYS A 178 -6.71 20.18 5.06
C CYS A 178 -6.20 19.31 6.23
N ASP A 179 -6.34 18.00 6.13
CA ASP A 179 -5.81 17.05 7.11
C ASP A 179 -5.05 15.89 6.45
N LEU A 180 -4.10 15.31 7.18
CA LEU A 180 -3.35 14.13 6.74
C LEU A 180 -4.22 12.88 6.88
N MET A 181 -4.38 12.11 5.80
CA MET A 181 -5.08 10.83 5.83
C MET A 181 -4.13 9.64 5.94
N ASN A 182 -2.99 9.70 5.24
CA ASN A 182 -1.95 8.67 5.27
C ASN A 182 -0.61 9.24 4.77
N ASP A 183 0.51 8.70 5.26
CA ASP A 183 1.85 9.07 4.81
C ASP A 183 2.64 7.83 4.46
N ASP A 184 2.43 7.26 3.30
CA ASP A 184 3.24 6.25 2.62
C ASP A 184 2.45 5.29 1.72
N ASN A 185 1.41 4.60 2.22
CA ASN A 185 0.70 3.55 1.48
C ASN A 185 -0.83 3.68 1.58
N PRO A 186 -1.44 4.77 1.09
CA PRO A 186 -2.89 4.86 0.98
C PRO A 186 -3.44 3.84 -0.01
N ILE A 187 -4.75 3.56 0.12
CA ILE A 187 -5.45 2.58 -0.70
C ILE A 187 -6.44 3.30 -1.60
N VAL A 188 -6.43 2.98 -2.90
CA VAL A 188 -7.42 3.44 -3.87
C VAL A 188 -8.32 2.28 -4.26
N ARG A 189 -9.63 2.49 -4.23
CA ARG A 189 -10.63 1.53 -4.72
C ARG A 189 -11.54 2.17 -5.74
N VAL A 190 -11.90 1.40 -6.78
CA VAL A 190 -12.97 1.77 -7.71
C VAL A 190 -14.23 1.01 -7.32
N ILE A 191 -15.27 1.73 -6.90
CA ILE A 191 -16.57 1.20 -6.48
C ILE A 191 -17.63 1.82 -7.37
N ASP A 192 -18.39 0.99 -8.08
CA ASP A 192 -19.42 1.42 -9.05
C ASP A 192 -18.90 2.49 -10.04
N GLY A 193 -17.68 2.30 -10.53
CA GLY A 193 -17.01 3.18 -11.47
C GLY A 193 -16.45 4.47 -10.86
N LYS A 194 -16.58 4.69 -9.55
CA LYS A 194 -16.04 5.88 -8.85
C LYS A 194 -14.82 5.51 -8.01
N PRO A 195 -13.70 6.24 -8.17
CA PRO A 195 -12.52 6.03 -7.35
C PRO A 195 -12.65 6.73 -5.99
N TYR A 196 -12.36 5.98 -4.94
CA TYR A 196 -12.22 6.43 -3.56
C TYR A 196 -10.82 6.18 -3.06
N ILE A 197 -10.37 7.01 -2.11
CA ILE A 197 -9.07 6.85 -1.47
C ILE A 197 -9.21 6.79 0.05
N TYR A 198 -8.40 5.94 0.66
CA TYR A 198 -8.51 5.58 2.07
C TYR A 198 -7.17 5.73 2.78
N GLY A 199 -7.23 6.03 4.07
CA GLY A 199 -6.11 5.78 4.95
C GLY A 199 -5.85 4.27 5.10
N SER A 200 -4.69 3.91 5.61
CA SER A 200 -4.28 2.52 5.75
C SER A 200 -3.50 2.28 7.05
N PRO A 201 -3.31 1.02 7.47
CA PRO A 201 -2.44 0.67 8.59
C PRO A 201 -0.95 0.75 8.26
N TRP A 202 -0.58 1.08 7.03
CA TRP A 202 0.81 1.20 6.58
C TRP A 202 1.15 2.67 6.38
N SER A 203 2.08 3.17 7.20
CA SER A 203 2.51 4.56 7.17
C SER A 203 4.04 4.62 7.22
N GLY A 204 4.60 5.72 6.69
CA GLY A 204 6.03 5.94 6.63
C GLY A 204 6.60 6.52 7.93
N LYS A 205 7.41 7.58 7.79
CA LYS A 205 8.08 8.22 8.92
C LYS A 205 7.12 8.90 9.89
N THR A 206 5.96 9.35 9.40
CA THR A 206 4.91 9.94 10.22
C THR A 206 3.84 8.89 10.48
N PRO A 207 3.72 8.33 11.70
CA PRO A 207 2.66 7.40 12.02
C PRO A 207 1.29 8.05 11.78
N CYS A 208 0.53 7.52 10.82
CA CYS A 208 -0.79 8.03 10.46
C CYS A 208 -1.69 6.85 10.05
N TYR A 209 -2.19 6.15 11.07
CA TYR A 209 -3.06 4.97 10.89
C TYR A 209 -4.50 5.40 11.09
N ARG A 210 -5.20 5.72 10.00
CA ARG A 210 -6.56 6.27 10.07
C ARG A 210 -7.51 5.49 9.19
N ASN A 211 -8.60 5.01 9.76
CA ASN A 211 -9.71 4.39 9.01
C ASN A 211 -10.65 5.49 8.51
N VAL A 212 -10.24 6.16 7.44
CA VAL A 212 -10.95 7.29 6.83
C VAL A 212 -11.05 7.12 5.32
N LYS A 213 -12.13 7.61 4.73
CA LYS A 213 -12.46 7.54 3.30
C LYS A 213 -12.67 8.95 2.74
N ALA A 214 -12.31 9.16 1.48
CA ALA A 214 -12.67 10.34 0.70
C ALA A 214 -12.88 9.94 -0.78
N GLU A 215 -13.61 10.75 -1.55
CA GLU A 215 -13.55 10.66 -3.01
C GLU A 215 -12.14 11.01 -3.49
N LEU A 216 -11.63 10.31 -4.49
CA LEU A 216 -10.32 10.62 -5.05
C LEU A 216 -10.41 11.91 -5.89
N GLY A 217 -9.76 12.98 -5.44
CA GLY A 217 -9.72 14.27 -6.12
C GLY A 217 -8.70 14.31 -7.26
N ALA A 218 -7.45 13.94 -6.94
CA ALA A 218 -6.38 13.87 -7.92
C ALA A 218 -5.21 13.02 -7.39
N ILE A 219 -4.37 12.53 -8.32
CA ILE A 219 -3.04 11.97 -8.00
C ILE A 219 -2.00 12.82 -8.72
N SER A 220 -0.98 13.24 -8.01
CA SER A 220 0.04 14.16 -8.55
C SER A 220 1.44 13.64 -8.26
N ARG A 221 2.28 13.57 -9.31
CA ARG A 221 3.70 13.29 -9.15
C ARG A 221 4.46 14.58 -8.89
N ILE A 222 5.34 14.57 -7.90
CA ILE A 222 6.18 15.72 -7.55
C ILE A 222 7.55 15.55 -8.20
N ASP A 223 7.95 16.57 -8.96
CA ASP A 223 9.28 16.73 -9.53
C ASP A 223 9.87 18.08 -9.06
N ARG A 224 11.16 18.07 -8.67
CA ARG A 224 11.87 19.31 -8.30
C ARG A 224 12.12 20.18 -9.51
N ALA A 225 11.84 21.47 -9.41
CA ALA A 225 12.08 22.43 -10.46
C ALA A 225 12.48 23.80 -9.91
N LYS A 226 12.96 24.67 -10.77
CA LYS A 226 13.30 26.08 -10.43
C LYS A 226 12.10 27.01 -10.48
N VAL A 227 11.00 26.59 -11.11
CA VAL A 227 9.75 27.36 -11.28
C VAL A 227 8.59 26.42 -10.96
N ASN A 228 7.59 26.96 -10.25
CA ASN A 228 6.39 26.19 -9.93
C ASN A 228 5.47 26.11 -11.16
N SER A 229 5.07 24.90 -11.52
CA SER A 229 4.04 24.64 -12.54
C SER A 229 3.31 23.33 -12.25
N VAL A 230 2.07 23.22 -12.73
CA VAL A 230 1.25 22.02 -12.62
C VAL A 230 0.74 21.67 -14.01
N GLU A 231 1.00 20.45 -14.44
CA GLU A 231 0.61 19.92 -15.73
C GLU A 231 -0.34 18.73 -15.56
N ARG A 232 -1.47 18.75 -16.28
CA ARG A 232 -2.36 17.59 -16.38
C ARG A 232 -1.81 16.64 -17.42
N LEU A 233 -1.63 15.38 -17.03
CA LEU A 233 -1.10 14.34 -17.91
C LEU A 233 -2.18 13.80 -18.85
N ARG A 234 -1.79 13.49 -20.08
CA ARG A 234 -2.62 12.73 -21.02
C ARG A 234 -2.71 11.25 -20.58
N PRO A 235 -3.72 10.48 -21.00
CA PRO A 235 -3.97 9.13 -20.48
C PRO A 235 -2.75 8.20 -20.47
N ILE A 236 -1.96 8.18 -21.55
CA ILE A 236 -0.75 7.31 -21.63
C ILE A 236 0.33 7.79 -20.65
N GLU A 237 0.53 9.09 -20.51
CA GLU A 237 1.49 9.68 -19.58
C GLU A 237 1.04 9.47 -18.12
N ALA A 238 -0.26 9.60 -17.87
CA ALA A 238 -0.88 9.35 -16.57
C ALA A 238 -0.68 7.88 -16.14
N PHE A 239 -0.91 6.93 -17.03
CA PHE A 239 -0.66 5.51 -16.78
C PHE A 239 0.81 5.23 -16.46
N ALA A 240 1.72 5.74 -17.28
CA ALA A 240 3.16 5.59 -17.09
C ALA A 240 3.66 6.25 -15.78
N SER A 241 3.00 7.33 -15.35
CA SER A 241 3.32 8.02 -14.10
C SER A 241 2.80 7.28 -12.86
N LEU A 242 1.61 6.67 -12.94
CA LEU A 242 0.95 6.04 -11.79
C LEU A 242 1.42 4.60 -11.53
N LEU A 243 1.59 3.79 -12.57
CA LEU A 243 1.95 2.38 -12.46
C LEU A 243 3.19 2.11 -11.58
N PRO A 244 4.29 2.88 -11.65
CA PRO A 244 5.45 2.66 -10.78
C PRO A 244 5.19 2.90 -9.29
N SER A 245 4.11 3.60 -8.94
CA SER A 245 3.71 3.86 -7.56
C SER A 245 2.76 2.82 -7.00
N CYS A 246 2.27 1.88 -7.83
CA CYS A 246 1.36 0.83 -7.41
C CYS A 246 2.12 -0.42 -6.98
N SER A 247 1.71 -1.00 -5.85
CA SER A 247 2.17 -2.33 -5.44
C SER A 247 1.54 -3.39 -6.33
N THR A 248 2.36 -4.08 -7.13
CA THR A 248 1.90 -5.11 -8.08
C THR A 248 2.97 -6.17 -8.34
N MET A 249 2.56 -7.34 -8.81
CA MET A 249 3.45 -8.42 -9.25
C MET A 249 3.52 -8.44 -10.79
N LYS A 250 4.57 -7.86 -11.36
CA LYS A 250 4.73 -7.76 -12.83
C LYS A 250 4.91 -9.12 -13.54
N TRP A 251 5.29 -10.15 -12.82
CA TRP A 251 5.47 -11.52 -13.30
C TRP A 251 4.23 -12.38 -13.11
N ASP A 252 3.28 -11.99 -12.26
CA ASP A 252 1.95 -12.59 -12.21
C ASP A 252 1.03 -11.84 -13.17
N LYS A 253 0.66 -12.53 -14.26
CA LYS A 253 -0.14 -11.93 -15.34
C LYS A 253 -1.50 -11.45 -14.86
N GLU A 254 -2.14 -12.17 -13.94
CA GLU A 254 -3.48 -11.87 -13.46
C GLU A 254 -3.47 -10.66 -12.53
N VAL A 255 -2.59 -10.65 -11.52
CA VAL A 255 -2.39 -9.51 -10.62
C VAL A 255 -1.99 -8.26 -11.39
N PHE A 256 -1.08 -8.40 -12.36
CA PHE A 256 -0.61 -7.26 -13.16
C PHE A 256 -1.72 -6.68 -14.05
N ASN A 257 -2.48 -7.53 -14.74
CA ASN A 257 -3.59 -7.09 -15.59
C ASN A 257 -4.68 -6.40 -14.75
N ASN A 258 -5.09 -6.99 -13.62
CA ASN A 258 -6.07 -6.38 -12.72
C ASN A 258 -5.61 -5.00 -12.20
N THR A 259 -4.30 -4.87 -11.90
CA THR A 259 -3.70 -3.58 -11.53
C THR A 259 -3.82 -2.57 -12.67
N CYS A 260 -3.46 -2.96 -13.91
CA CYS A 260 -3.53 -2.11 -15.09
C CYS A 260 -4.98 -1.67 -15.39
N ASP A 261 -5.93 -2.58 -15.30
CA ASP A 261 -7.36 -2.31 -15.51
C ASP A 261 -7.90 -1.31 -14.48
N THR A 262 -7.48 -1.46 -13.21
CA THR A 262 -7.88 -0.53 -12.15
C THR A 262 -7.27 0.85 -12.35
N ILE A 263 -5.99 0.94 -12.75
CA ILE A 263 -5.33 2.21 -13.10
C ILE A 263 -6.08 2.90 -14.25
N THR A 264 -6.47 2.15 -15.29
CA THR A 264 -7.20 2.69 -16.43
C THR A 264 -8.53 3.32 -15.99
N LYS A 265 -9.31 2.64 -15.16
CA LYS A 265 -10.56 3.17 -14.60
C LYS A 265 -10.36 4.44 -13.77
N ILE A 266 -9.27 4.52 -13.01
CA ILE A 266 -8.93 5.73 -12.25
C ILE A 266 -8.63 6.90 -13.18
N ILE A 267 -7.83 6.69 -14.23
CA ILE A 267 -7.43 7.74 -15.17
C ILE A 267 -8.62 8.30 -15.97
N GLU A 268 -9.61 7.45 -16.28
CA GLU A 268 -10.82 7.87 -16.99
C GLU A 268 -11.66 8.89 -16.23
N THR A 269 -11.61 8.85 -14.90
CA THR A 269 -12.49 9.66 -14.03
C THR A 269 -11.75 10.67 -13.16
N THR A 270 -10.42 10.52 -13.00
CA THR A 270 -9.60 11.31 -12.07
C THR A 270 -8.46 12.00 -12.81
N GLY A 271 -8.22 13.27 -12.51
CA GLY A 271 -7.06 13.99 -13.01
C GLY A 271 -5.75 13.48 -12.43
N ILE A 272 -4.80 13.16 -13.31
CA ILE A 272 -3.42 12.83 -12.94
C ILE A 272 -2.52 13.95 -13.40
N TYR A 273 -1.62 14.41 -12.51
CA TYR A 273 -0.81 15.60 -12.73
C TYR A 273 0.67 15.36 -12.46
N THR A 274 1.51 16.19 -13.04
CA THR A 274 2.89 16.41 -12.58
C THR A 274 2.99 17.82 -12.01
N ILE A 275 3.59 17.91 -10.81
CA ILE A 275 3.88 19.16 -10.13
C ILE A 275 5.38 19.38 -10.20
N HIS A 276 5.80 20.35 -10.97
CA HIS A 276 7.17 20.86 -10.99
C HIS A 276 7.26 21.96 -9.94
N CYS A 277 8.04 21.80 -8.87
CA CYS A 277 7.96 22.77 -7.79
C CYS A 277 9.22 22.96 -6.96
N LEU A 278 9.27 24.14 -6.35
CA LEU A 278 10.08 24.52 -5.21
C LEU A 278 9.38 24.10 -3.92
N PRO A 279 10.11 23.87 -2.82
CA PRO A 279 9.52 23.56 -1.51
C PRO A 279 9.03 24.85 -0.81
N ASN A 280 8.04 25.56 -1.39
CA ASN A 280 7.54 26.83 -0.88
C ASN A 280 5.99 26.90 -0.86
N LYS A 281 5.46 27.94 -0.21
CA LYS A 281 4.01 28.19 -0.08
C LYS A 281 3.32 28.29 -1.44
N ASP A 282 3.93 28.97 -2.39
CA ASP A 282 3.32 29.23 -3.70
C ASP A 282 3.12 27.94 -4.49
N ALA A 283 4.01 26.96 -4.32
CA ALA A 283 3.83 25.63 -4.90
C ALA A 283 2.56 24.93 -4.39
N ALA A 284 2.30 25.00 -3.07
CA ALA A 284 1.10 24.39 -2.50
C ALA A 284 -0.18 25.10 -2.96
N LEU A 285 -0.17 26.44 -2.99
CA LEU A 285 -1.32 27.23 -3.44
C LEU A 285 -1.62 27.00 -4.92
N LEU A 286 -0.59 27.04 -5.79
CA LEU A 286 -0.73 26.77 -7.21
C LEU A 286 -1.27 25.36 -7.47
N CYS A 287 -0.73 24.38 -6.75
CA CYS A 287 -1.18 23.00 -6.84
C CYS A 287 -2.66 22.90 -6.46
N GLN A 288 -3.06 23.36 -5.29
CA GLN A 288 -4.44 23.30 -4.81
C GLN A 288 -5.40 24.01 -5.79
N GLN A 289 -5.10 25.21 -6.24
CA GLN A 289 -5.92 25.97 -7.19
C GLN A 289 -6.09 25.26 -8.54
N THR A 290 -5.15 24.39 -8.91
CA THR A 290 -5.18 23.66 -10.18
C THR A 290 -5.93 22.34 -10.07
N ILE A 291 -5.65 21.54 -9.02
CA ILE A 291 -6.14 20.17 -8.93
C ILE A 291 -7.41 20.00 -8.07
N ALA A 292 -7.74 20.98 -7.23
CA ALA A 292 -8.90 20.94 -6.34
C ALA A 292 -10.08 21.79 -6.85
N LYS A 293 -10.39 21.64 -8.13
CA LYS A 293 -11.52 22.30 -8.79
C LYS A 293 -12.76 21.42 -8.78
#